data_1a0e18f85d1e395a838056679251555b
#
_entry.id   1a0e18f85d1e395a838056679251555b
#
_cell.length_a   1.000
_cell.length_b   1.000
_cell.length_c   1.000
_cell.angle_alpha   90.00
_cell.angle_beta   90.00
_cell.angle_gamma   90.00
#
_symmetry.space_group_name_H-M   'P 1'
#
loop_
_entity.id
_entity.type
_entity.pdbx_description
1 polymer ?
#
loop_
_entity_poly.entity_id
_entity_poly.type
_entity_poly.pdbx_seq_one_letter_code
_entity_poly.pdbx_strand_id
1 'polypeptide(L)'
;MLKKIRSHKQIDKIRQKKYLAKSNQDIISETIIQYGTPVIPSFKDFLDKIIQGNNLSILKLIPDNKINLIITSPPYFKQRDYGGGIGNEKTIEEYIDNLLPVFSECVRILRDDGSIVFNLGDKYLEGSLQLIPYRFAIEVLKKIPVKLINNITWVKLNPTPRQYQKRLVSSTEPFFHFVKSDDYYYNFNAYMNNNGLRNKRSNGNNIGKKYFELIDHSNLTLEQKKMALCELQEVIEEVKTGKIESFRMKIKGIHSEPFGGQDGGRKYQLMKKGFTIIKIKGEPIKKDVIECAVETIKGCKHPAIYPLFIIKELIKLLSRPDDIVLDPFVGSGTTIVAAKELGRRYIGIDINEEYCKYARERLKNLDIEKPLELFV
;
A
#
# COMPACT_ATOMS: atom_id res chain seq x y z
N MET A 1 -48.79 -26.78 4.61
CA MET A 1 -47.34 -27.18 4.60
C MET A 1 -46.49 -26.00 4.21
N LEU A 2 -46.02 -25.22 5.16
CA LEU A 2 -45.16 -24.05 4.92
C LEU A 2 -43.69 -24.50 5.15
N LYS A 3 -42.93 -24.70 4.08
CA LYS A 3 -41.46 -24.91 4.17
C LYS A 3 -40.81 -23.59 4.59
N LYS A 4 -40.26 -23.54 5.81
CA LYS A 4 -39.42 -22.44 6.31
C LYS A 4 -38.26 -22.19 5.32
N ILE A 5 -38.31 -21.05 4.65
CA ILE A 5 -37.16 -20.53 3.88
C ILE A 5 -36.10 -20.13 4.90
N ARG A 6 -34.99 -20.91 4.98
CA ARG A 6 -33.83 -20.53 5.77
C ARG A 6 -33.17 -19.28 5.17
N SER A 7 -32.94 -18.29 5.98
CA SER A 7 -32.34 -17.04 5.50
C SER A 7 -30.95 -17.30 4.87
N HIS A 8 -30.59 -16.53 3.86
CA HIS A 8 -29.26 -16.60 3.17
C HIS A 8 -28.11 -16.64 4.17
N LYS A 9 -28.18 -15.87 5.26
CA LYS A 9 -27.16 -15.86 6.35
C LYS A 9 -26.97 -17.24 7.05
N GLN A 10 -27.98 -18.06 7.13
CA GLN A 10 -27.88 -19.41 7.71
C GLN A 10 -27.27 -20.42 6.74
N ILE A 11 -27.52 -20.27 5.44
CA ILE A 11 -26.93 -21.10 4.39
C ILE A 11 -25.46 -20.83 4.26
N ASP A 12 -25.05 -19.56 4.33
CA ASP A 12 -23.64 -19.16 4.27
C ASP A 12 -22.85 -19.62 5.50
N LYS A 13 -23.41 -19.55 6.70
CA LYS A 13 -22.78 -20.11 7.92
C LYS A 13 -22.61 -21.64 7.85
N ILE A 14 -23.55 -22.35 7.25
CA ILE A 14 -23.46 -23.82 7.10
C ILE A 14 -22.47 -24.18 6.00
N ARG A 15 -22.38 -23.42 4.92
CA ARG A 15 -21.37 -23.58 3.88
C ARG A 15 -19.96 -23.29 4.39
N GLN A 16 -19.76 -22.19 5.13
CA GLN A 16 -18.49 -21.88 5.78
C GLN A 16 -18.05 -22.97 6.78
N LYS A 17 -18.93 -23.47 7.64
CA LYS A 17 -18.60 -24.58 8.55
C LYS A 17 -18.25 -25.88 7.81
N LYS A 18 -18.92 -26.22 6.72
CA LYS A 18 -18.58 -27.41 5.91
C LYS A 18 -17.25 -27.24 5.14
N TYR A 19 -16.95 -26.03 4.67
CA TYR A 19 -15.70 -25.73 3.99
C TYR A 19 -14.50 -25.78 4.95
N LEU A 20 -14.66 -25.22 6.14
CA LEU A 20 -13.65 -25.25 7.21
C LEU A 20 -13.38 -26.68 7.73
N ALA A 21 -14.39 -27.53 7.85
CA ALA A 21 -14.24 -28.89 8.33
C ALA A 21 -13.53 -29.81 7.32
N LYS A 22 -13.78 -29.68 6.01
CA LYS A 22 -13.08 -30.45 4.97
C LYS A 22 -11.61 -30.07 4.84
N SER A 23 -11.28 -28.77 4.94
CA SER A 23 -9.91 -28.30 4.75
C SER A 23 -8.93 -28.72 5.86
N ASN A 24 -9.40 -28.90 7.08
CA ASN A 24 -8.54 -29.34 8.19
C ASN A 24 -8.17 -30.83 8.11
N GLN A 25 -9.04 -31.67 7.57
CA GLN A 25 -8.72 -33.09 7.36
C GLN A 25 -7.70 -33.30 6.21
N ASP A 26 -7.81 -32.51 5.13
CA ASP A 26 -6.88 -32.60 3.99
C ASP A 26 -5.47 -32.11 4.36
N ILE A 27 -5.36 -31.04 5.18
CA ILE A 27 -4.06 -30.52 5.68
C ILE A 27 -3.36 -31.54 6.58
N ILE A 28 -4.11 -32.19 7.48
CA ILE A 28 -3.59 -33.23 8.36
C ILE A 28 -3.12 -34.44 7.56
N SER A 29 -3.86 -34.84 6.51
CA SER A 29 -3.47 -35.98 5.68
C SER A 29 -2.23 -35.71 4.82
N GLU A 30 -2.07 -34.53 4.22
CA GLU A 30 -0.87 -34.17 3.45
C GLU A 30 0.37 -34.04 4.35
N THR A 31 0.23 -33.53 5.57
CA THR A 31 1.34 -33.42 6.54
C THR A 31 1.75 -34.79 7.08
N ILE A 32 0.82 -35.72 7.27
CA ILE A 32 1.08 -37.09 7.72
C ILE A 32 1.87 -37.89 6.66
N ILE A 33 1.60 -37.69 5.37
CA ILE A 33 2.29 -38.39 4.27
C ILE A 33 3.76 -37.97 4.18
N GLN A 34 4.10 -36.72 4.56
CA GLN A 34 5.45 -36.19 4.39
C GLN A 34 6.39 -36.42 5.58
N TYR A 35 5.89 -36.62 6.80
CA TYR A 35 6.72 -36.66 8.05
C TYR A 35 6.41 -37.79 9.05
N GLY A 36 5.54 -38.74 8.74
CA GLY A 36 5.30 -39.95 9.58
C GLY A 36 4.68 -39.74 10.96
N THR A 37 4.65 -38.52 11.49
CA THR A 37 3.93 -38.04 12.67
C THR A 37 3.54 -36.60 12.47
N PRO A 38 2.32 -36.14 12.86
CA PRO A 38 1.90 -34.77 12.64
C PRO A 38 2.63 -33.84 13.61
N VAL A 39 3.81 -33.39 13.20
CA VAL A 39 4.48 -32.28 13.89
C VAL A 39 3.86 -30.99 13.33
N ILE A 40 2.97 -30.37 14.12
CA ILE A 40 2.46 -29.03 13.82
C ILE A 40 3.69 -28.10 13.89
N PRO A 41 4.08 -27.46 12.75
CA PRO A 41 5.25 -26.58 12.74
C PRO A 41 5.06 -25.43 13.74
N SER A 42 6.10 -25.11 14.48
CA SER A 42 6.13 -23.92 15.30
C SER A 42 6.12 -22.67 14.41
N PHE A 43 5.55 -21.57 14.88
CA PHE A 43 5.59 -20.32 14.13
C PHE A 43 7.02 -19.89 13.72
N LYS A 44 8.01 -20.19 14.54
CA LYS A 44 9.43 -19.94 14.24
C LYS A 44 9.92 -20.68 12.99
N ASP A 45 9.32 -21.81 12.65
CA ASP A 45 9.71 -22.60 11.50
C ASP A 45 9.33 -21.97 10.15
N PHE A 46 8.43 -20.98 10.16
CA PHE A 46 8.05 -20.20 8.98
C PHE A 46 8.97 -19.01 8.73
N LEU A 47 9.64 -18.48 9.77
CA LEU A 47 10.40 -17.25 9.69
C LEU A 47 11.63 -17.38 8.79
N ASP A 48 11.84 -16.37 7.94
CA ASP A 48 12.95 -16.25 6.97
C ASP A 48 13.00 -17.40 5.97
N LYS A 49 11.80 -17.89 5.60
CA LYS A 49 11.67 -18.98 4.62
C LYS A 49 10.74 -18.63 3.47
N ILE A 50 11.01 -19.28 2.36
CA ILE A 50 10.11 -19.38 1.22
C ILE A 50 9.57 -20.81 1.20
N ILE A 51 8.26 -20.94 1.33
CA ILE A 51 7.55 -22.20 1.54
C ILE A 51 6.75 -22.52 0.28
N GLN A 52 6.98 -23.69 -0.28
CA GLN A 52 6.21 -24.18 -1.40
C GLN A 52 4.92 -24.84 -0.92
N GLY A 53 3.79 -24.43 -1.44
CA GLY A 53 2.50 -25.06 -1.18
C GLY A 53 1.30 -24.12 -1.38
N ASN A 54 0.12 -24.64 -1.11
CA ASN A 54 -1.11 -23.86 -1.17
C ASN A 54 -1.13 -22.78 -0.08
N ASN A 55 -1.24 -21.53 -0.48
CA ASN A 55 -1.17 -20.40 0.44
C ASN A 55 -2.26 -20.42 1.52
N LEU A 56 -3.51 -20.71 1.16
CA LEU A 56 -4.61 -20.77 2.12
C LEU A 56 -4.37 -21.85 3.19
N SER A 57 -3.80 -22.99 2.81
CA SER A 57 -3.46 -24.07 3.73
C SER A 57 -2.32 -23.66 4.68
N ILE A 58 -1.28 -23.02 4.15
CA ILE A 58 -0.12 -22.58 4.95
C ILE A 58 -0.51 -21.41 5.87
N LEU A 59 -1.28 -20.44 5.38
CA LEU A 59 -1.75 -19.32 6.19
C LEU A 59 -2.53 -19.78 7.44
N LYS A 60 -3.35 -20.84 7.32
CA LYS A 60 -4.07 -21.42 8.45
C LYS A 60 -3.19 -22.02 9.56
N LEU A 61 -1.93 -22.35 9.25
CA LEU A 61 -0.97 -22.84 10.23
C LEU A 61 -0.26 -21.69 10.99
N ILE A 62 -0.35 -20.45 10.48
CA ILE A 62 0.21 -19.27 11.14
C ILE A 62 -0.77 -18.81 12.23
N PRO A 63 -0.32 -18.61 13.48
CA PRO A 63 -1.19 -18.12 14.56
C PRO A 63 -1.70 -16.69 14.30
N ASP A 64 -2.80 -16.33 14.97
CA ASP A 64 -3.39 -15.00 14.93
C ASP A 64 -2.40 -13.92 15.39
N ASN A 65 -2.50 -12.71 14.83
CA ASN A 65 -1.78 -11.51 15.27
C ASN A 65 -0.25 -11.68 15.32
N LYS A 66 0.36 -12.28 14.28
CA LYS A 66 1.82 -12.51 14.20
C LYS A 66 2.51 -11.66 13.16
N ILE A 67 1.83 -11.26 12.10
CA ILE A 67 2.42 -10.60 10.93
C ILE A 67 2.24 -9.08 11.03
N ASN A 68 3.31 -8.32 10.80
CA ASN A 68 3.30 -6.86 10.86
C ASN A 68 2.85 -6.24 9.51
N LEU A 69 3.32 -6.82 8.39
CA LEU A 69 3.04 -6.30 7.07
C LEU A 69 2.82 -7.44 6.07
N ILE A 70 1.77 -7.33 5.28
CA ILE A 70 1.52 -8.21 4.14
C ILE A 70 1.55 -7.36 2.88
N ILE A 71 2.46 -7.68 1.94
CA ILE A 71 2.49 -7.05 0.61
C ILE A 71 2.48 -8.15 -0.42
N THR A 72 1.54 -8.11 -1.35
CA THR A 72 1.40 -9.16 -2.35
C THR A 72 0.73 -8.68 -3.63
N SER A 73 1.01 -9.44 -4.71
CA SER A 73 0.32 -9.34 -5.99
C SER A 73 -0.13 -10.76 -6.38
N PRO A 74 -1.37 -11.14 -6.12
CA PRO A 74 -1.88 -12.44 -6.53
C PRO A 74 -1.88 -12.60 -8.05
N PRO A 75 -1.96 -13.83 -8.57
CA PRO A 75 -2.12 -14.07 -10.00
C PRO A 75 -3.29 -13.28 -10.57
N TYR A 76 -3.07 -12.55 -11.68
CA TYR A 76 -4.12 -11.72 -12.27
C TYR A 76 -5.08 -12.54 -13.11
N PHE A 77 -6.35 -12.21 -13.07
CA PHE A 77 -7.42 -12.92 -13.78
C PHE A 77 -7.12 -13.11 -15.28
N LYS A 78 -6.92 -14.38 -15.70
CA LYS A 78 -6.66 -14.77 -17.09
C LYS A 78 -5.62 -13.92 -17.84
N GLN A 79 -4.67 -13.33 -17.15
CA GLN A 79 -3.59 -12.60 -17.82
C GLN A 79 -2.49 -13.54 -18.29
N ARG A 80 -2.24 -14.61 -17.56
CA ARG A 80 -1.23 -15.64 -17.88
C ARG A 80 -1.65 -16.98 -17.28
N ASP A 81 -1.05 -18.05 -17.77
CA ASP A 81 -1.14 -19.35 -17.12
C ASP A 81 -0.09 -19.41 -16.00
N TYR A 82 -0.57 -19.53 -14.77
CA TYR A 82 0.27 -19.66 -13.58
C TYR A 82 0.44 -21.12 -13.15
N GLY A 83 0.02 -22.09 -13.97
CA GLY A 83 0.19 -23.52 -13.69
C GLY A 83 -0.81 -24.11 -12.70
N GLY A 84 -1.91 -23.44 -12.45
CA GLY A 84 -3.00 -23.85 -11.54
C GLY A 84 -3.28 -22.86 -10.42
N GLY A 85 -4.34 -23.09 -9.65
CA GLY A 85 -4.76 -22.20 -8.57
C GLY A 85 -5.54 -20.97 -9.03
N ILE A 86 -5.41 -19.88 -8.29
CA ILE A 86 -6.09 -18.61 -8.54
C ILE A 86 -5.56 -17.96 -9.82
N GLY A 87 -6.45 -17.34 -10.60
CA GLY A 87 -6.16 -16.59 -11.82
C GLY A 87 -6.70 -17.21 -13.10
N ASN A 88 -7.19 -18.45 -13.04
CA ASN A 88 -7.73 -19.22 -14.20
C ASN A 88 -9.26 -19.47 -14.13
N GLU A 89 -9.96 -18.78 -13.23
CA GLU A 89 -11.40 -18.94 -13.03
C GLU A 89 -12.19 -18.60 -14.29
N LYS A 90 -13.43 -19.10 -14.37
CA LYS A 90 -14.31 -18.86 -15.52
C LYS A 90 -14.82 -17.43 -15.56
N THR A 91 -15.14 -16.88 -14.39
CA THR A 91 -15.71 -15.52 -14.22
C THR A 91 -14.85 -14.67 -13.27
N ILE A 92 -15.05 -13.35 -13.31
CA ILE A 92 -14.38 -12.41 -12.42
C ILE A 92 -14.91 -12.59 -10.99
N GLU A 93 -16.18 -12.90 -10.85
CA GLU A 93 -16.84 -13.15 -9.57
C GLU A 93 -16.21 -14.36 -8.87
N GLU A 94 -16.02 -15.48 -9.57
CA GLU A 94 -15.32 -16.66 -9.05
C GLU A 94 -13.87 -16.33 -8.64
N TYR A 95 -13.17 -15.53 -9.43
CA TYR A 95 -11.81 -15.09 -9.13
C TYR A 95 -11.76 -14.28 -7.82
N ILE A 96 -12.66 -13.32 -7.68
CA ILE A 96 -12.76 -12.51 -6.45
C ILE A 96 -13.13 -13.39 -5.26
N ASP A 97 -14.12 -14.28 -5.41
CA ASP A 97 -14.57 -15.19 -4.36
C ASP A 97 -13.45 -16.17 -3.92
N ASN A 98 -12.53 -16.55 -4.81
CA ASN A 98 -11.36 -17.36 -4.47
C ASN A 98 -10.24 -16.55 -3.76
N LEU A 99 -10.11 -15.25 -4.03
CA LEU A 99 -9.17 -14.38 -3.33
C LEU A 99 -9.62 -14.01 -1.92
N LEU A 100 -10.92 -13.87 -1.67
CA LEU A 100 -11.45 -13.42 -0.38
C LEU A 100 -11.06 -14.33 0.80
N PRO A 101 -11.07 -15.68 0.71
CA PRO A 101 -10.59 -16.54 1.78
C PRO A 101 -9.12 -16.31 2.12
N VAL A 102 -8.26 -16.11 1.11
CA VAL A 102 -6.83 -15.81 1.31
C VAL A 102 -6.68 -14.46 2.01
N PHE A 103 -7.40 -13.44 1.57
CA PHE A 103 -7.39 -12.13 2.21
C PHE A 103 -7.90 -12.19 3.64
N SER A 104 -8.96 -12.95 3.92
CA SER A 104 -9.50 -13.16 5.27
C SER A 104 -8.48 -13.80 6.21
N GLU A 105 -7.73 -14.80 5.75
CA GLU A 105 -6.64 -15.39 6.53
C GLU A 105 -5.49 -14.41 6.74
N CYS A 106 -5.16 -13.59 5.73
CA CYS A 106 -4.20 -12.49 5.90
C CYS A 106 -4.65 -11.53 7.02
N VAL A 107 -5.93 -11.17 7.08
CA VAL A 107 -6.48 -10.31 8.15
C VAL A 107 -6.39 -11.01 9.52
N ARG A 108 -6.68 -12.32 9.61
CA ARG A 108 -6.59 -13.07 10.86
C ARG A 108 -5.19 -13.06 11.46
N ILE A 109 -4.19 -13.34 10.63
CA ILE A 109 -2.78 -13.42 11.08
C ILE A 109 -2.10 -12.06 11.24
N LEU A 110 -2.70 -11.00 10.67
CA LEU A 110 -2.18 -9.63 10.78
C LEU A 110 -2.29 -9.14 12.22
N ARG A 111 -1.29 -8.43 12.71
CA ARG A 111 -1.32 -7.70 13.97
C ARG A 111 -2.32 -6.53 13.90
N ASP A 112 -2.80 -6.09 15.06
CA ASP A 112 -3.75 -4.98 15.12
C ASP A 112 -3.12 -3.65 14.66
N ASP A 113 -1.79 -3.48 14.86
CA ASP A 113 -1.00 -2.36 14.35
C ASP A 113 -0.42 -2.62 12.94
N GLY A 114 -0.78 -3.71 12.29
CA GLY A 114 -0.26 -4.14 11.00
C GLY A 114 -1.01 -3.58 9.80
N SER A 115 -0.41 -3.78 8.61
CA SER A 115 -0.96 -3.34 7.32
C SER A 115 -0.98 -4.44 6.28
N ILE A 116 -1.97 -4.40 5.38
CA ILE A 116 -2.05 -5.26 4.19
C ILE A 116 -2.03 -4.39 2.95
N VAL A 117 -1.17 -4.71 1.98
CA VAL A 117 -1.11 -4.06 0.68
C VAL A 117 -1.31 -5.10 -0.42
N PHE A 118 -2.38 -4.94 -1.20
CA PHE A 118 -2.70 -5.79 -2.35
C PHE A 118 -2.55 -5.01 -3.64
N ASN A 119 -1.71 -5.52 -4.55
CA ASN A 119 -1.60 -5.03 -5.91
C ASN A 119 -2.34 -5.96 -6.87
N LEU A 120 -3.20 -5.42 -7.71
CA LEU A 120 -3.99 -6.14 -8.68
C LEU A 120 -3.97 -5.45 -10.04
N GLY A 121 -3.78 -6.22 -11.09
CA GLY A 121 -3.91 -5.74 -12.46
C GLY A 121 -5.34 -5.83 -12.98
N ASP A 122 -5.70 -4.89 -13.85
CA ASP A 122 -7.00 -4.89 -14.53
C ASP A 122 -6.91 -5.52 -15.93
N LYS A 123 -8.05 -5.87 -16.49
CA LYS A 123 -8.17 -6.51 -17.79
C LYS A 123 -9.30 -5.94 -18.63
N TYR A 124 -9.09 -5.95 -19.93
CA TYR A 124 -10.16 -5.71 -20.92
C TYR A 124 -10.74 -7.04 -21.39
N LEU A 125 -12.06 -7.16 -21.32
CA LEU A 125 -12.83 -8.24 -21.93
C LEU A 125 -13.82 -7.63 -22.92
N GLU A 126 -13.89 -8.17 -24.12
CA GLU A 126 -14.81 -7.69 -25.19
C GLU A 126 -14.77 -6.17 -25.40
N GLY A 127 -13.57 -5.57 -25.31
CA GLY A 127 -13.37 -4.13 -25.45
C GLY A 127 -13.68 -3.28 -24.22
N SER A 128 -14.20 -3.86 -23.13
CA SER A 128 -14.57 -3.15 -21.90
C SER A 128 -13.55 -3.40 -20.78
N LEU A 129 -13.15 -2.33 -20.07
CA LEU A 129 -12.32 -2.41 -18.85
C LEU A 129 -13.16 -2.99 -17.71
N GLN A 130 -12.64 -4.00 -17.04
CA GLN A 130 -13.42 -4.79 -16.08
C GLN A 130 -13.41 -4.25 -14.66
N LEU A 131 -12.51 -3.35 -14.31
CA LEU A 131 -12.34 -2.76 -12.96
C LEU A 131 -12.13 -3.83 -11.87
N ILE A 132 -11.44 -4.92 -12.20
CA ILE A 132 -11.22 -6.06 -11.31
C ILE A 132 -10.61 -5.65 -9.98
N PRO A 133 -9.56 -4.79 -9.92
CA PRO A 133 -8.98 -4.35 -8.65
C PRO A 133 -9.99 -3.66 -7.74
N TYR A 134 -10.82 -2.80 -8.30
CA TYR A 134 -11.82 -2.05 -7.54
C TYR A 134 -13.00 -2.92 -7.10
N ARG A 135 -13.44 -3.87 -7.93
CA ARG A 135 -14.44 -4.87 -7.54
C ARG A 135 -13.95 -5.69 -6.35
N PHE A 136 -12.69 -6.14 -6.37
CA PHE A 136 -12.08 -6.85 -5.25
C PHE A 136 -12.09 -5.98 -3.98
N ALA A 137 -11.59 -4.74 -4.05
CA ALA A 137 -11.54 -3.85 -2.90
C ALA A 137 -12.93 -3.59 -2.30
N ILE A 138 -13.95 -3.40 -3.14
CA ILE A 138 -15.35 -3.21 -2.70
C ILE A 138 -15.87 -4.48 -2.00
N GLU A 139 -15.62 -5.67 -2.54
CA GLU A 139 -16.07 -6.92 -1.92
C GLU A 139 -15.34 -7.20 -0.60
N VAL A 140 -14.06 -6.86 -0.49
CA VAL A 140 -13.32 -6.88 0.79
C VAL A 140 -14.00 -6.00 1.83
N LEU A 141 -14.26 -4.73 1.50
CA LEU A 141 -14.89 -3.78 2.42
C LEU A 141 -16.32 -4.17 2.84
N LYS A 142 -17.04 -4.91 1.99
CA LYS A 142 -18.39 -5.42 2.32
C LYS A 142 -18.36 -6.64 3.22
N LYS A 143 -17.37 -7.54 3.06
CA LYS A 143 -17.38 -8.87 3.65
C LYS A 143 -16.43 -9.02 4.84
N ILE A 144 -15.40 -8.17 4.94
CA ILE A 144 -14.32 -8.29 5.93
C ILE A 144 -14.17 -6.98 6.70
N PRO A 145 -14.03 -7.02 8.04
CA PRO A 145 -13.97 -5.82 8.87
C PRO A 145 -12.57 -5.19 8.83
N VAL A 146 -12.27 -4.49 7.74
CA VAL A 146 -11.04 -3.73 7.54
C VAL A 146 -11.35 -2.34 7.00
N LYS A 147 -10.38 -1.42 7.10
CA LYS A 147 -10.44 -0.07 6.54
C LYS A 147 -9.49 0.04 5.36
N LEU A 148 -9.94 0.63 4.26
CA LEU A 148 -9.08 1.02 3.14
C LEU A 148 -8.53 2.42 3.41
N ILE A 149 -7.23 2.54 3.60
CA ILE A 149 -6.56 3.81 3.94
C ILE A 149 -6.14 4.56 2.69
N ASN A 150 -5.48 3.87 1.76
CA ASN A 150 -5.01 4.47 0.51
C ASN A 150 -5.22 3.53 -0.68
N ASN A 151 -5.47 4.16 -1.83
CA ASN A 151 -5.27 3.57 -3.14
C ASN A 151 -3.98 4.18 -3.72
N ILE A 152 -2.83 3.54 -3.45
CA ILE A 152 -1.54 4.01 -3.95
C ILE A 152 -1.43 3.60 -5.41
N THR A 153 -1.29 4.57 -6.30
CA THR A 153 -1.24 4.34 -7.74
C THR A 153 0.19 4.27 -8.25
N TRP A 154 0.59 3.11 -8.75
CA TRP A 154 1.82 3.00 -9.53
C TRP A 154 1.58 3.49 -10.95
N VAL A 155 2.34 4.50 -11.38
CA VAL A 155 2.40 4.99 -12.75
C VAL A 155 3.62 4.38 -13.44
N LYS A 156 3.38 3.57 -14.46
CA LYS A 156 4.42 2.89 -15.26
C LYS A 156 5.02 3.88 -16.24
N LEU A 157 6.29 4.24 -16.06
CA LEU A 157 6.99 5.18 -16.95
C LEU A 157 7.25 4.58 -18.35
N ASN A 158 7.34 3.25 -18.45
CA ASN A 158 7.55 2.49 -19.68
C ASN A 158 6.49 1.40 -19.85
N PRO A 159 5.19 1.74 -20.00
CA PRO A 159 4.15 0.74 -20.21
C PRO A 159 4.41 -0.05 -21.50
N THR A 160 3.93 -1.29 -21.56
CA THR A 160 4.08 -2.12 -22.75
C THR A 160 3.53 -1.38 -23.97
N PRO A 161 4.33 -1.16 -25.01
CA PRO A 161 3.90 -0.42 -26.20
C PRO A 161 2.84 -1.23 -26.94
N ARG A 162 1.59 -0.80 -26.84
CA ARG A 162 0.47 -1.34 -27.61
C ARG A 162 -0.19 -0.21 -28.36
N GLN A 163 -0.19 -0.30 -29.66
CA GLN A 163 -0.83 0.68 -30.53
C GLN A 163 -2.34 0.42 -30.59
N TYR A 164 -3.09 1.03 -29.69
CA TYR A 164 -4.55 1.06 -29.77
C TYR A 164 -5.01 2.36 -30.41
N GLN A 165 -5.85 2.27 -31.46
CA GLN A 165 -6.37 3.47 -32.13
C GLN A 165 -7.57 4.10 -31.40
N LYS A 166 -8.29 3.33 -30.56
CA LYS A 166 -9.56 3.74 -29.95
C LYS A 166 -9.54 3.73 -28.41
N ARG A 167 -8.36 3.61 -27.79
CA ARG A 167 -8.21 3.70 -26.33
C ARG A 167 -6.78 4.05 -25.94
N LEU A 168 -6.61 4.55 -24.72
CA LEU A 168 -5.30 4.81 -24.14
C LEU A 168 -4.66 3.49 -23.64
N VAL A 169 -3.33 3.49 -23.55
CA VAL A 169 -2.58 2.39 -22.95
C VAL A 169 -2.75 2.43 -21.43
N SER A 170 -3.05 1.29 -20.81
CA SER A 170 -3.11 1.18 -19.34
C SER A 170 -1.69 1.31 -18.77
N SER A 171 -1.42 2.42 -18.10
CA SER A 171 -0.12 2.76 -17.52
C SER A 171 -0.15 2.84 -16.00
N THR A 172 -1.23 2.42 -15.35
CA THR A 172 -1.39 2.48 -13.90
C THR A 172 -1.80 1.14 -13.33
N GLU A 173 -1.35 0.88 -12.09
CA GLU A 173 -1.85 -0.22 -11.25
C GLU A 173 -2.05 0.25 -9.81
N PRO A 174 -3.15 -0.15 -9.14
CA PRO A 174 -3.40 0.21 -7.75
C PRO A 174 -2.69 -0.74 -6.78
N PHE A 175 -2.22 -0.17 -5.66
CA PHE A 175 -1.84 -0.86 -4.44
C PHE A 175 -2.83 -0.44 -3.35
N PHE A 176 -3.74 -1.31 -2.99
CA PHE A 176 -4.73 -1.02 -1.95
C PHE A 176 -4.14 -1.29 -0.57
N HIS A 177 -4.09 -0.27 0.28
CA HIS A 177 -3.60 -0.35 1.65
C HIS A 177 -4.76 -0.50 2.63
N PHE A 178 -4.86 -1.65 3.28
CA PHE A 178 -5.88 -1.98 4.28
C PHE A 178 -5.27 -2.13 5.66
N VAL A 179 -6.07 -1.82 6.70
CA VAL A 179 -5.72 -1.97 8.11
C VAL A 179 -6.91 -2.51 8.91
N LYS A 180 -6.65 -3.11 10.09
CA LYS A 180 -7.70 -3.56 11.01
C LYS A 180 -8.21 -2.43 11.91
N SER A 181 -7.33 -1.57 12.38
CA SER A 181 -7.60 -0.55 13.40
C SER A 181 -7.08 0.82 12.97
N ASP A 182 -7.33 1.85 13.77
CA ASP A 182 -6.79 3.20 13.56
C ASP A 182 -5.35 3.34 14.10
N ASP A 183 -4.88 2.40 14.92
CA ASP A 183 -3.56 2.42 15.58
C ASP A 183 -2.48 1.72 14.75
N TYR A 184 -2.64 1.64 13.42
CA TYR A 184 -1.68 1.01 12.53
C TYR A 184 -0.36 1.79 12.46
N TYR A 185 0.75 1.05 12.32
CA TYR A 185 2.06 1.68 12.15
C TYR A 185 2.19 2.39 10.80
N TYR A 186 2.68 3.64 10.83
CA TYR A 186 2.87 4.45 9.64
C TYR A 186 4.05 5.40 9.80
N ASN A 187 5.14 5.16 9.06
CA ASN A 187 6.33 6.01 9.07
C ASN A 187 6.36 6.96 7.87
N PHE A 188 5.59 8.03 7.98
CA PHE A 188 5.47 9.04 6.94
C PHE A 188 6.83 9.62 6.50
N ASN A 189 7.78 9.79 7.44
CA ASN A 189 9.07 10.40 7.17
C ASN A 189 10.02 9.48 6.38
N ALA A 190 9.88 8.18 6.52
CA ALA A 190 10.70 7.20 5.79
C ALA A 190 10.26 7.01 4.33
N TYR A 191 8.99 7.30 4.01
CA TYR A 191 8.41 7.10 2.70
C TYR A 191 8.86 8.17 1.71
N MET A 192 9.36 7.76 0.53
CA MET A 192 9.78 8.66 -0.57
C MET A 192 10.70 9.79 -0.06
N ASN A 193 11.61 9.46 0.85
CA ASN A 193 12.49 10.44 1.45
C ASN A 193 13.65 10.74 0.51
N ASN A 194 13.44 11.67 -0.41
CA ASN A 194 14.48 12.20 -1.30
C ASN A 194 15.36 13.19 -0.50
N ASN A 195 16.38 12.69 0.17
CA ASN A 195 17.39 13.52 0.85
C ASN A 195 18.14 14.52 -0.08
N GLY A 196 17.77 14.59 -1.37
CA GLY A 196 18.42 15.42 -2.39
C GLY A 196 17.69 16.69 -2.83
N LEU A 197 16.41 16.85 -2.53
CA LEU A 197 15.62 18.03 -2.92
C LEU A 197 15.26 18.90 -1.70
N ARG A 198 16.25 19.27 -0.89
CA ARG A 198 16.12 20.49 -0.07
C ARG A 198 16.11 21.66 -1.04
N ASN A 199 14.90 22.12 -1.40
CA ASN A 199 14.71 23.37 -2.11
C ASN A 199 15.53 24.45 -1.43
N LYS A 200 16.33 25.19 -2.25
CA LYS A 200 17.11 26.35 -1.81
C LYS A 200 16.27 27.18 -0.85
N ARG A 201 16.72 27.29 0.41
CA ARG A 201 16.16 28.28 1.35
C ARG A 201 16.18 29.62 0.63
N SER A 202 15.02 30.26 0.48
CA SER A 202 14.96 31.62 -0.04
C SER A 202 15.88 32.48 0.83
N ASN A 203 16.73 33.30 0.20
CA ASN A 203 17.61 34.24 0.90
C ASN A 203 16.80 35.00 1.97
N GLY A 204 17.21 34.91 3.23
CA GLY A 204 16.46 35.35 4.41
C GLY A 204 15.95 36.79 4.40
N ASN A 205 16.50 37.66 3.52
CA ASN A 205 16.17 39.09 3.44
C ASN A 205 14.86 39.44 2.70
N ASN A 206 14.23 38.47 2.01
CA ASN A 206 13.02 38.73 1.20
C ASN A 206 11.77 37.93 1.65
N ILE A 207 11.81 37.30 2.83
CA ILE A 207 10.71 36.49 3.33
C ILE A 207 9.48 37.38 3.54
N GLY A 208 8.41 37.10 2.80
CA GLY A 208 7.13 37.79 2.97
C GLY A 208 7.04 39.19 2.37
N LYS A 209 8.12 39.79 1.79
CA LYS A 209 8.15 41.16 1.29
C LYS A 209 6.93 41.50 0.41
N LYS A 210 6.58 40.65 -0.54
CA LYS A 210 5.43 40.86 -1.42
C LYS A 210 4.09 40.98 -0.70
N TYR A 211 3.93 40.41 0.49
CA TYR A 211 2.67 40.45 1.22
C TYR A 211 2.46 41.77 1.95
N PHE A 212 3.52 42.48 2.34
CA PHE A 212 3.41 43.83 2.88
C PHE A 212 2.80 44.79 1.85
N GLU A 213 3.29 44.73 0.60
CA GLU A 213 2.78 45.54 -0.51
C GLU A 213 1.32 45.16 -0.86
N LEU A 214 1.01 43.84 -0.87
CA LEU A 214 -0.34 43.35 -1.13
C LEU A 214 -1.34 43.75 -0.03
N ILE A 215 -0.94 43.77 1.23
CA ILE A 215 -1.79 44.25 2.36
C ILE A 215 -2.05 45.74 2.20
N ASP A 216 -1.03 46.54 1.89
CA ASP A 216 -1.14 47.98 1.73
C ASP A 216 -2.11 48.36 0.61
N HIS A 217 -1.99 47.71 -0.54
CA HIS A 217 -2.86 47.98 -1.70
C HIS A 217 -4.21 47.23 -1.66
N SER A 218 -4.51 46.50 -0.60
CA SER A 218 -5.77 45.74 -0.48
C SER A 218 -6.95 46.62 -0.04
N ASN A 219 -8.16 46.14 -0.31
CA ASN A 219 -9.42 46.72 0.16
C ASN A 219 -9.78 46.32 1.61
N LEU A 220 -8.81 45.88 2.41
CA LEU A 220 -8.98 45.55 3.82
C LEU A 220 -9.22 46.81 4.63
N THR A 221 -10.02 46.72 5.70
CA THR A 221 -10.17 47.82 6.67
C THR A 221 -8.84 48.06 7.39
N LEU A 222 -8.70 49.27 7.98
CA LEU A 222 -7.50 49.64 8.77
C LEU A 222 -7.19 48.62 9.88
N GLU A 223 -8.22 48.12 10.55
CA GLU A 223 -8.06 47.08 11.59
C GLU A 223 -7.60 45.75 11.00
N GLN A 224 -8.20 45.34 9.89
CA GLN A 224 -7.79 44.11 9.17
C GLN A 224 -6.35 44.21 8.66
N LYS A 225 -5.92 45.37 8.15
CA LYS A 225 -4.53 45.59 7.71
C LYS A 225 -3.56 45.47 8.88
N LYS A 226 -3.87 46.09 10.05
CA LYS A 226 -3.06 45.97 11.26
C LYS A 226 -2.92 44.51 11.73
N MET A 227 -4.04 43.80 11.79
CA MET A 227 -4.03 42.36 12.16
C MET A 227 -3.20 41.51 11.14
N ALA A 228 -3.38 41.78 9.86
CA ALA A 228 -2.65 41.07 8.79
C ALA A 228 -1.14 41.29 8.88
N LEU A 229 -0.70 42.52 9.15
CA LEU A 229 0.71 42.86 9.35
C LEU A 229 1.31 42.19 10.59
N CYS A 230 0.58 42.16 11.71
CA CYS A 230 1.01 41.51 12.93
C CYS A 230 1.16 40.01 12.74
N GLU A 231 0.13 39.32 12.22
CA GLU A 231 0.20 37.87 11.95
C GLU A 231 1.26 37.54 10.90
N LEU A 232 1.50 38.39 9.88
CA LEU A 232 2.55 38.24 8.91
C LEU A 232 3.94 38.29 9.53
N GLN A 233 4.19 39.24 10.44
CA GLN A 233 5.47 39.38 11.17
C GLN A 233 5.74 38.14 12.04
N GLU A 234 4.73 37.65 12.78
CA GLU A 234 4.85 36.44 13.60
C GLU A 234 5.24 35.22 12.73
N VAL A 235 4.59 35.06 11.59
CA VAL A 235 4.86 33.94 10.68
C VAL A 235 6.23 34.05 10.00
N ILE A 236 6.69 35.27 9.70
CA ILE A 236 8.08 35.50 9.20
C ILE A 236 9.08 35.07 10.25
N GLU A 237 8.84 35.38 11.53
CA GLU A 237 9.74 34.97 12.62
C GLU A 237 9.73 33.45 12.81
N GLU A 238 8.57 32.80 12.68
CA GLU A 238 8.50 31.32 12.69
C GLU A 238 9.30 30.67 11.54
N VAL A 239 9.39 31.32 10.37
CA VAL A 239 10.26 30.86 9.25
C VAL A 239 11.71 31.08 9.58
N LYS A 240 12.10 32.24 10.13
CA LYS A 240 13.50 32.54 10.49
C LYS A 240 14.03 31.61 11.58
N THR A 241 13.19 31.29 12.58
CA THR A 241 13.55 30.36 13.66
C THR A 241 13.49 28.90 13.25
N GLY A 242 13.03 28.59 12.02
CA GLY A 242 12.93 27.21 11.52
C GLY A 242 11.73 26.43 12.09
N LYS A 243 10.80 27.08 12.80
CA LYS A 243 9.58 26.46 13.30
C LYS A 243 8.63 26.02 12.17
N ILE A 244 8.65 26.77 11.07
CA ILE A 244 8.00 26.42 9.81
C ILE A 244 8.96 26.66 8.64
N GLU A 245 8.77 25.94 7.52
CA GLU A 245 9.64 26.12 6.34
C GLU A 245 9.27 27.34 5.50
N SER A 246 8.00 27.56 5.30
CA SER A 246 7.47 28.65 4.49
C SER A 246 6.00 28.93 4.79
N PHE A 247 5.46 29.95 4.16
CA PHE A 247 4.02 30.24 4.25
C PHE A 247 3.47 30.82 2.94
N ARG A 248 2.15 30.77 2.82
CA ARG A 248 1.37 31.47 1.81
C ARG A 248 0.28 32.28 2.48
N MET A 249 0.09 33.51 2.03
CA MET A 249 -0.99 34.37 2.50
C MET A 249 -2.00 34.59 1.38
N LYS A 250 -3.28 34.52 1.70
CA LYS A 250 -4.37 34.89 0.82
C LYS A 250 -5.11 36.09 1.42
N ILE A 251 -5.44 37.06 0.57
CA ILE A 251 -6.11 38.31 0.92
C ILE A 251 -7.39 38.38 0.11
N LYS A 252 -8.50 38.73 0.74
CA LYS A 252 -9.81 38.88 0.12
C LYS A 252 -9.78 39.97 -0.96
N GLY A 253 -10.35 39.67 -2.11
CA GLY A 253 -10.36 40.59 -3.25
C GLY A 253 -9.10 40.56 -4.11
N ILE A 254 -7.98 39.96 -3.66
CA ILE A 254 -6.74 39.80 -4.42
C ILE A 254 -6.54 38.35 -4.86
N HIS A 255 -6.83 37.39 -3.99
CA HIS A 255 -6.60 35.99 -4.26
C HIS A 255 -7.90 35.21 -4.37
N SER A 256 -7.92 34.16 -5.20
CA SER A 256 -9.04 33.22 -5.28
C SER A 256 -9.34 32.59 -3.91
N GLU A 257 -10.62 32.40 -3.60
CA GLU A 257 -11.06 31.78 -2.35
C GLU A 257 -10.47 30.35 -2.21
N PRO A 258 -10.09 29.92 -0.98
CA PRO A 258 -9.70 28.56 -0.73
C PRO A 258 -10.88 27.61 -0.95
N PHE A 259 -10.61 26.44 -1.54
CA PHE A 259 -11.57 25.33 -1.55
C PHE A 259 -11.78 24.81 -0.12
N GLY A 260 -13.03 24.51 0.24
CA GLY A 260 -13.39 23.88 1.51
C GLY A 260 -14.37 24.69 2.34
N GLY A 261 -15.39 24.02 2.88
CA GLY A 261 -16.54 24.59 3.56
C GLY A 261 -16.68 24.22 5.04
N GLN A 262 -15.60 23.77 5.72
CA GLN A 262 -15.67 23.50 7.16
C GLN A 262 -15.66 24.80 7.94
N ASP A 263 -16.51 24.90 8.98
CA ASP A 263 -16.51 26.01 9.93
C ASP A 263 -15.14 26.14 10.60
N GLY A 264 -14.62 27.38 10.67
CA GLY A 264 -13.25 27.64 11.15
C GLY A 264 -12.14 27.42 10.14
N GLY A 265 -12.43 26.85 8.96
CA GLY A 265 -11.47 26.63 7.90
C GLY A 265 -10.96 27.90 7.22
N ARG A 266 -10.01 27.74 6.27
CA ARG A 266 -9.35 28.85 5.55
C ARG A 266 -10.32 29.78 4.84
N LYS A 267 -11.41 29.27 4.27
CA LYS A 267 -12.47 30.08 3.66
C LYS A 267 -13.18 30.93 4.70
N TYR A 268 -13.54 30.37 5.84
CA TYR A 268 -14.14 31.09 6.97
C TYR A 268 -13.23 32.21 7.47
N GLN A 269 -11.93 31.94 7.67
CA GLN A 269 -10.95 32.94 8.08
C GLN A 269 -10.84 34.08 7.05
N LEU A 270 -10.77 33.76 5.76
CA LEU A 270 -10.71 34.75 4.68
C LEU A 270 -11.96 35.65 4.67
N MET A 271 -13.13 35.07 4.90
CA MET A 271 -14.40 35.83 4.93
C MET A 271 -14.51 36.68 6.15
N LYS A 272 -14.12 36.19 7.33
CA LYS A 272 -14.26 36.88 8.62
C LYS A 272 -13.16 37.93 8.86
N LYS A 273 -11.88 37.55 8.63
CA LYS A 273 -10.71 38.41 8.91
C LYS A 273 -10.26 39.20 7.67
N GLY A 274 -10.74 38.89 6.47
CA GLY A 274 -10.27 39.46 5.20
C GLY A 274 -8.97 38.84 4.69
N PHE A 275 -8.29 37.95 5.46
CA PHE A 275 -7.09 37.25 5.06
C PHE A 275 -6.96 35.91 5.76
N THR A 276 -6.09 35.05 5.24
CA THR A 276 -5.67 33.80 5.89
C THR A 276 -4.21 33.50 5.56
N ILE A 277 -3.44 32.98 6.54
CA ILE A 277 -2.06 32.58 6.38
C ILE A 277 -1.98 31.05 6.46
N ILE A 278 -1.38 30.44 5.45
CA ILE A 278 -1.18 28.99 5.33
C ILE A 278 0.27 28.72 5.70
N LYS A 279 0.51 28.18 6.89
CA LYS A 279 1.83 27.78 7.37
C LYS A 279 2.20 26.43 6.76
N ILE A 280 3.42 26.32 6.20
CA ILE A 280 3.99 25.11 5.59
C ILE A 280 5.08 24.61 6.51
N LYS A 281 4.85 23.46 7.16
CA LYS A 281 5.72 22.91 8.21
C LYS A 281 6.95 22.16 7.69
N GLY A 282 7.23 22.26 6.40
CA GLY A 282 8.55 21.83 5.89
C GLY A 282 8.66 20.41 5.41
N GLU A 283 7.65 19.60 5.58
CA GLU A 283 7.65 18.27 4.98
C GLU A 283 6.94 18.30 3.63
N PRO A 284 7.58 17.81 2.55
CA PRO A 284 6.91 17.72 1.27
C PRO A 284 5.68 16.84 1.40
N ILE A 285 4.56 17.27 0.83
CA ILE A 285 3.34 16.46 0.77
C ILE A 285 3.70 15.14 0.09
N LYS A 286 3.58 14.04 0.82
CA LYS A 286 3.73 12.71 0.25
C LYS A 286 2.46 12.38 -0.53
N LYS A 287 2.64 11.96 -1.77
CA LYS A 287 1.54 11.61 -2.67
C LYS A 287 1.29 10.11 -2.64
N ASP A 288 0.07 9.72 -2.90
CA ASP A 288 -0.35 8.34 -3.13
C ASP A 288 -0.11 7.87 -4.57
N VAL A 289 0.84 8.50 -5.26
CA VAL A 289 1.27 8.19 -6.62
C VAL A 289 2.77 7.94 -6.63
N ILE A 290 3.18 6.79 -7.16
CA ILE A 290 4.57 6.39 -7.35
C ILE A 290 4.85 6.23 -8.84
N GLU A 291 5.71 7.06 -9.40
CA GLU A 291 6.17 6.94 -10.77
C GLU A 291 7.44 6.08 -10.82
N CYS A 292 7.35 4.92 -11.49
CA CYS A 292 8.47 3.98 -11.58
C CYS A 292 8.39 3.18 -12.88
N ALA A 293 9.55 2.90 -13.48
CA ALA A 293 9.62 2.02 -14.63
C ALA A 293 9.25 0.57 -14.26
N VAL A 294 8.68 -0.16 -15.22
CA VAL A 294 8.50 -1.61 -15.10
C VAL A 294 9.88 -2.26 -15.07
N GLU A 295 10.15 -3.09 -14.08
CA GLU A 295 11.38 -3.86 -13.99
C GLU A 295 11.28 -5.18 -14.76
N THR A 296 12.36 -5.52 -15.45
CA THR A 296 12.56 -6.84 -16.04
C THR A 296 13.80 -7.47 -15.42
N ILE A 297 13.68 -8.67 -14.87
CA ILE A 297 14.81 -9.36 -14.28
C ILE A 297 15.32 -10.38 -15.31
N LYS A 298 16.60 -10.24 -15.73
CA LYS A 298 17.24 -11.19 -16.66
C LYS A 298 17.16 -12.62 -16.12
N GLY A 299 16.71 -13.56 -16.97
CA GLY A 299 16.61 -14.97 -16.57
C GLY A 299 15.36 -15.33 -15.76
N CYS A 300 14.56 -14.37 -15.34
CA CYS A 300 13.32 -14.64 -14.63
C CYS A 300 12.21 -15.04 -15.60
N LYS A 301 11.68 -16.25 -15.45
CA LYS A 301 10.51 -16.74 -16.20
C LYS A 301 9.19 -16.22 -15.61
N HIS A 302 9.24 -15.57 -14.43
CA HIS A 302 8.04 -15.04 -13.79
C HIS A 302 7.49 -13.85 -14.58
N PRO A 303 6.25 -13.91 -14.95
CA PRO A 303 5.70 -13.02 -15.97
C PRO A 303 5.28 -11.62 -15.49
N ALA A 304 5.09 -11.41 -14.20
CA ALA A 304 4.62 -10.16 -13.63
C ALA A 304 5.46 -9.81 -12.37
N ILE A 305 6.25 -8.75 -12.48
CA ILE A 305 7.13 -8.31 -11.39
C ILE A 305 6.81 -6.84 -11.15
N TYR A 306 6.43 -6.51 -9.93
CA TYR A 306 6.40 -5.09 -9.53
C TYR A 306 7.81 -4.61 -9.18
N PRO A 307 8.12 -3.31 -9.36
CA PRO A 307 9.44 -2.76 -9.11
C PRO A 307 9.85 -2.89 -7.65
N LEU A 308 11.10 -3.31 -7.43
CA LEU A 308 11.72 -3.43 -6.10
C LEU A 308 11.66 -2.10 -5.34
N PHE A 309 11.84 -0.99 -6.04
CA PHE A 309 11.76 0.36 -5.47
C PHE A 309 10.43 0.63 -4.77
N ILE A 310 9.29 0.30 -5.40
CA ILE A 310 7.96 0.54 -4.83
C ILE A 310 7.79 -0.25 -3.53
N ILE A 311 8.20 -1.52 -3.55
CA ILE A 311 8.07 -2.41 -2.40
C ILE A 311 8.95 -1.94 -1.23
N LYS A 312 10.17 -1.48 -1.51
CA LYS A 312 11.04 -0.88 -0.49
C LYS A 312 10.40 0.35 0.16
N GLU A 313 9.80 1.23 -0.64
CA GLU A 313 9.11 2.40 -0.10
C GLU A 313 7.91 2.05 0.77
N LEU A 314 7.11 1.05 0.36
CA LEU A 314 5.98 0.55 1.14
C LEU A 314 6.44 -0.13 2.44
N ILE A 315 7.52 -0.91 2.42
CA ILE A 315 8.08 -1.55 3.62
C ILE A 315 8.60 -0.49 4.61
N LYS A 316 9.30 0.53 4.14
CA LYS A 316 9.77 1.64 4.99
C LYS A 316 8.60 2.40 5.63
N LEU A 317 7.51 2.58 4.89
CA LEU A 317 6.31 3.28 5.33
C LEU A 317 5.56 2.50 6.40
N LEU A 318 5.41 1.17 6.21
CA LEU A 318 4.41 0.35 6.89
C LEU A 318 5.01 -0.69 7.86
N SER A 319 6.32 -0.68 8.06
CA SER A 319 6.97 -1.61 9.02
C SER A 319 8.21 -1.01 9.67
N ARG A 320 8.56 -1.53 10.86
CA ARG A 320 9.81 -1.26 11.58
C ARG A 320 10.91 -2.24 11.18
N PRO A 321 12.21 -1.96 11.42
CA PRO A 321 13.23 -3.01 11.44
C PRO A 321 12.79 -4.19 12.30
N ASP A 322 13.19 -5.41 11.92
CA ASP A 322 12.83 -6.70 12.53
C ASP A 322 11.35 -7.11 12.47
N ASP A 323 10.45 -6.26 11.96
CA ASP A 323 9.06 -6.64 11.70
C ASP A 323 8.97 -7.76 10.65
N ILE A 324 7.90 -8.55 10.72
CA ILE A 324 7.67 -9.68 9.82
C ILE A 324 6.85 -9.23 8.62
N VAL A 325 7.43 -9.38 7.42
CA VAL A 325 6.79 -9.13 6.13
C VAL A 325 6.40 -10.46 5.49
N LEU A 326 5.13 -10.62 5.12
CA LEU A 326 4.63 -11.82 4.48
C LEU A 326 4.15 -11.52 3.06
N ASP A 327 4.48 -12.42 2.13
CA ASP A 327 3.93 -12.45 0.77
C ASP A 327 3.33 -13.83 0.47
N PRO A 328 1.98 -13.97 0.47
CA PRO A 328 1.31 -15.25 0.21
C PRO A 328 1.29 -15.67 -1.28
N PHE A 329 1.84 -14.85 -2.17
CA PHE A 329 2.02 -15.14 -3.61
C PHE A 329 3.40 -14.66 -4.06
N VAL A 330 4.45 -15.20 -3.43
CA VAL A 330 5.80 -14.64 -3.48
C VAL A 330 6.41 -14.55 -4.88
N GLY A 331 6.00 -15.40 -5.81
CA GLY A 331 6.44 -15.38 -7.20
C GLY A 331 7.97 -15.28 -7.33
N SER A 332 8.43 -14.19 -7.95
CA SER A 332 9.88 -13.92 -8.13
C SER A 332 10.61 -13.49 -6.86
N GLY A 333 9.93 -13.31 -5.73
CA GLY A 333 10.52 -12.98 -4.44
C GLY A 333 10.81 -11.50 -4.22
N THR A 334 10.27 -10.58 -4.99
CA THR A 334 10.60 -9.15 -4.88
C THR A 334 10.27 -8.57 -3.50
N THR A 335 9.13 -8.93 -2.90
CA THR A 335 8.75 -8.52 -1.53
C THR A 335 9.77 -9.00 -0.50
N ILE A 336 10.18 -10.25 -0.61
CA ILE A 336 11.07 -10.91 0.35
C ILE A 336 12.50 -10.35 0.24
N VAL A 337 12.96 -10.11 -0.98
CA VAL A 337 14.24 -9.44 -1.26
C VAL A 337 14.25 -8.05 -0.62
N ALA A 338 13.19 -7.25 -0.85
CA ALA A 338 13.06 -5.92 -0.26
C ALA A 338 13.03 -5.97 1.28
N ALA A 339 12.31 -6.93 1.86
CA ALA A 339 12.23 -7.11 3.31
C ALA A 339 13.61 -7.40 3.91
N LYS A 340 14.36 -8.36 3.34
CA LYS A 340 15.70 -8.74 3.79
C LYS A 340 16.70 -7.58 3.67
N GLU A 341 16.73 -6.88 2.55
CA GLU A 341 17.61 -5.72 2.33
C GLU A 341 17.36 -4.58 3.32
N LEU A 342 16.14 -4.45 3.79
CA LEU A 342 15.74 -3.43 4.77
C LEU A 342 15.78 -3.90 6.22
N GLY A 343 16.31 -5.10 6.51
CA GLY A 343 16.42 -5.65 7.86
C GLY A 343 15.08 -6.07 8.48
N ARG A 344 14.14 -6.56 7.65
CA ARG A 344 12.89 -7.15 8.11
C ARG A 344 13.00 -8.67 8.05
N ARG A 345 12.29 -9.35 8.97
CA ARG A 345 12.04 -10.78 8.87
C ARG A 345 11.03 -11.04 7.75
N TYR A 346 10.99 -12.23 7.20
CA TYR A 346 10.09 -12.49 6.07
C TYR A 346 9.48 -13.89 6.07
N ILE A 347 8.34 -14.04 5.39
CA ILE A 347 7.71 -15.31 5.03
C ILE A 347 7.22 -15.18 3.59
N GLY A 348 7.64 -16.06 2.70
CA GLY A 348 7.14 -16.13 1.32
C GLY A 348 6.43 -17.45 1.06
N ILE A 349 5.31 -17.44 0.36
CA ILE A 349 4.56 -18.65 0.01
C ILE A 349 4.27 -18.62 -1.49
N ASP A 350 4.48 -19.72 -2.18
CA ASP A 350 4.03 -19.92 -3.56
C ASP A 350 3.72 -21.40 -3.81
N ILE A 351 2.74 -21.65 -4.66
CA ILE A 351 2.39 -23.01 -5.07
C ILE A 351 3.40 -23.60 -6.07
N ASN A 352 4.06 -22.71 -6.84
CA ASN A 352 4.99 -23.10 -7.88
C ASN A 352 6.42 -23.24 -7.33
N GLU A 353 6.96 -24.46 -7.39
CA GLU A 353 8.30 -24.74 -6.87
C GLU A 353 9.41 -24.02 -7.65
N GLU A 354 9.27 -23.83 -8.97
CA GLU A 354 10.27 -23.11 -9.77
C GLU A 354 10.38 -21.64 -9.30
N TYR A 355 9.24 -21.01 -8.98
CA TYR A 355 9.23 -19.65 -8.43
C TYR A 355 9.87 -19.61 -7.04
N CYS A 356 9.55 -20.58 -6.19
CA CYS A 356 10.20 -20.70 -4.87
C CYS A 356 11.72 -20.87 -4.98
N LYS A 357 12.20 -21.73 -5.88
CA LYS A 357 13.65 -21.93 -6.13
C LYS A 357 14.29 -20.63 -6.58
N TYR A 358 13.71 -19.97 -7.58
CA TYR A 358 14.20 -18.70 -8.09
C TYR A 358 14.28 -17.60 -7.02
N ALA A 359 13.24 -17.46 -6.21
CA ALA A 359 13.20 -16.50 -5.13
C ALA A 359 14.27 -16.80 -4.06
N ARG A 360 14.50 -18.08 -3.73
CA ARG A 360 15.59 -18.48 -2.81
C ARG A 360 16.98 -18.18 -3.38
N GLU A 361 17.19 -18.35 -4.67
CA GLU A 361 18.45 -18.01 -5.35
C GLU A 361 18.72 -16.49 -5.29
N ARG A 362 17.69 -15.66 -5.53
CA ARG A 362 17.82 -14.21 -5.38
C ARG A 362 18.23 -13.80 -3.95
N LEU A 363 17.68 -14.46 -2.93
CA LEU A 363 18.04 -14.19 -1.53
C LEU A 363 19.48 -14.58 -1.21
N LYS A 364 19.98 -15.69 -1.78
CA LYS A 364 21.39 -16.12 -1.62
C LYS A 364 22.35 -15.13 -2.25
N ASN A 365 22.02 -14.61 -3.44
CA ASN A 365 22.87 -13.64 -4.14
C ASN A 365 23.02 -12.33 -3.37
N LEU A 366 22.00 -11.91 -2.61
CA LEU A 366 22.11 -10.74 -1.71
C LEU A 366 23.18 -10.91 -0.63
N ASP A 367 23.36 -12.13 -0.12
CA ASP A 367 24.38 -12.41 0.93
C ASP A 367 25.80 -12.38 0.37
N ILE A 368 25.94 -12.63 -0.95
CA ILE A 368 27.24 -12.61 -1.64
C ILE A 368 27.65 -11.19 -2.03
N GLU A 369 26.67 -10.33 -2.37
CA GLU A 369 26.93 -8.95 -2.83
C GLU A 369 27.17 -7.93 -1.70
N LYS A 370 27.01 -8.30 -0.42
CA LYS A 370 27.47 -7.48 0.70
C LYS A 370 28.98 -7.72 0.89
N PRO A 371 29.86 -6.78 0.54
CA PRO A 371 31.25 -6.84 1.01
C PRO A 371 31.20 -6.87 2.54
N LEU A 372 32.04 -7.70 3.14
CA LEU A 372 32.39 -7.55 4.55
C LEU A 372 32.79 -6.07 4.75
N GLU A 373 31.90 -5.24 5.26
CA GLU A 373 32.32 -3.98 5.87
C GLU A 373 33.18 -4.38 7.05
N LEU A 374 34.48 -4.35 6.78
CA LEU A 374 35.53 -4.45 7.79
C LEU A 374 35.20 -3.40 8.86
N PHE A 375 34.97 -3.89 10.06
CA PHE A 375 34.96 -3.08 11.27
C PHE A 375 36.29 -2.33 11.33
N VAL A 376 36.24 -1.00 11.12
CA VAL A 376 37.28 -0.05 11.49
C VAL A 376 36.69 0.88 12.54
#